data_3b77b6187f9cf95264eab419e5b632b9
#
_entry.id   3b77b6187f9cf95264eab419e5b632b9
#
_cell.length_a   1.000
_cell.length_b   1.000
_cell.length_c   1.000
_cell.angle_alpha   90.00
_cell.angle_beta   90.00
_cell.angle_gamma   90.00
#
_symmetry.space_group_name_H-M   'P 1'
#
loop_
_entity.id
_entity.type
_entity.pdbx_description
1 polymer ?
#
loop_
_entity_poly.entity_id
_entity_poly.type
_entity_poly.pdbx_seq_one_letter_code
_entity_poly.pdbx_strand_id
1 'polypeptide(L)'
;MKQKRKFTVILAITTIILSLIFPESVFAAGKSIPSKVTLSKVSAKSYNTVNVKWKKASNVTSYAIYYRQNGTKKWTRIATVPSRKTEYTHKSSNKYSIQTGQKYDYTVRGYNSKSKKYGTYNSNGLSVKTLPDTVTLESARLNADKSVTVRWKASGGADRYVIYRKLYGGNWKRIKTVTSSAIPGSVLSYVDKNPKVGEKNIYTVRSYYSKTRTYGKYNSRGISITVPAAPAPTPTPKPENTAKIKAEVVKIVNQERAKVNLPPLKEDAKIDAAADVRARELETLFSHTRPDGSICSSVLNEFGIFYYAAGENIASGYSSPSSVMKGWMNSLGHRQNILSDYFGKIGIGYYKAPNGYKYWVQLFTN
;
A
#
# COMPACT_ATOMS: atom_id res chain seq x y z
N MET A 1 -34.87 30.93 130.49
CA MET A 1 -33.78 30.43 129.63
C MET A 1 -34.41 29.62 128.52
N LYS A 2 -34.53 30.17 127.31
CA LYS A 2 -35.28 29.55 126.18
C LYS A 2 -34.29 29.15 125.10
N GLN A 3 -34.25 27.89 124.85
CA GLN A 3 -33.41 27.26 123.80
C GLN A 3 -34.11 27.35 122.46
N LYS A 4 -33.48 28.01 121.47
CA LYS A 4 -34.01 28.11 120.12
C LYS A 4 -33.50 26.93 119.33
N ARG A 5 -34.41 26.09 118.88
CA ARG A 5 -34.14 25.01 117.94
C ARG A 5 -34.10 25.58 116.53
N LYS A 6 -32.96 25.36 115.87
CA LYS A 6 -32.86 25.66 114.45
C LYS A 6 -33.29 24.41 113.66
N PHE A 7 -34.29 24.55 112.81
CA PHE A 7 -34.67 23.52 111.81
C PHE A 7 -33.82 23.70 110.56
N THR A 8 -33.02 22.69 110.25
CA THR A 8 -32.30 22.62 109.01
C THR A 8 -33.12 21.75 108.10
N VAL A 9 -33.61 22.41 106.99
CA VAL A 9 -34.30 21.68 105.91
C VAL A 9 -33.21 21.13 104.98
N ILE A 10 -33.10 19.80 104.90
CA ILE A 10 -32.24 19.13 103.89
C ILE A 10 -33.11 18.87 102.67
N LEU A 11 -32.80 19.60 101.59
CA LEU A 11 -33.39 19.39 100.31
C LEU A 11 -32.64 18.25 99.58
N ALA A 12 -33.22 17.03 99.58
CA ALA A 12 -32.69 15.91 98.81
C ALA A 12 -33.03 16.08 97.33
N ILE A 13 -31.99 16.42 96.56
CA ILE A 13 -32.12 16.43 95.08
C ILE A 13 -31.89 14.99 94.59
N THR A 14 -32.96 14.30 94.24
CA THR A 14 -32.89 12.97 93.59
C THR A 14 -32.58 13.13 92.18
N THR A 15 -31.33 13.00 91.79
CA THR A 15 -30.91 12.97 90.40
C THR A 15 -31.24 11.64 89.78
N ILE A 16 -32.34 11.61 89.02
CA ILE A 16 -32.68 10.45 88.18
C ILE A 16 -31.72 10.45 86.94
N ILE A 17 -30.70 9.61 86.98
CA ILE A 17 -29.85 9.30 85.87
C ILE A 17 -30.64 8.38 84.93
N LEU A 18 -31.32 8.99 83.90
CA LEU A 18 -31.90 8.22 82.79
C LEU A 18 -30.76 7.75 81.88
N SER A 19 -30.24 6.53 82.12
CA SER A 19 -29.31 5.87 81.24
C SER A 19 -30.06 5.55 79.93
N LEU A 20 -29.92 6.42 78.97
CA LEU A 20 -30.21 6.13 77.57
C LEU A 20 -29.33 4.95 77.15
N ILE A 21 -29.85 3.74 77.21
CA ILE A 21 -29.30 2.57 76.56
C ILE A 21 -29.59 2.77 75.08
N PHE A 22 -28.65 3.42 74.33
CA PHE A 22 -28.62 3.30 72.88
C PHE A 22 -28.34 1.80 72.61
N PRO A 23 -29.22 1.11 71.93
CA PRO A 23 -28.84 -0.20 71.45
C PRO A 23 -27.65 0.05 70.51
N GLU A 24 -26.44 -0.34 70.90
CA GLU A 24 -25.35 -0.57 70.00
C GLU A 24 -25.92 -1.52 68.96
N SER A 25 -26.34 -0.93 67.79
CA SER A 25 -26.55 -1.70 66.58
C SER A 25 -25.19 -2.31 66.27
N VAL A 26 -24.93 -3.47 66.86
CA VAL A 26 -23.90 -4.36 66.37
C VAL A 26 -24.31 -4.66 64.91
N PHE A 27 -23.94 -3.75 64.01
CA PHE A 27 -23.86 -4.13 62.62
C PHE A 27 -22.88 -5.30 62.58
N ALA A 28 -23.41 -6.50 62.77
CA ALA A 28 -22.70 -7.69 62.37
C ALA A 28 -22.20 -7.40 60.97
N ALA A 29 -20.90 -7.13 60.85
CA ALA A 29 -20.26 -6.96 59.55
C ALA A 29 -20.46 -8.29 58.81
N GLY A 30 -21.67 -8.45 58.29
CA GLY A 30 -22.05 -9.62 57.51
C GLY A 30 -20.99 -9.75 56.43
N LYS A 31 -20.35 -10.90 56.39
CA LYS A 31 -19.28 -11.19 55.43
C LYS A 31 -19.79 -10.83 54.04
N SER A 32 -19.59 -9.57 53.62
CA SER A 32 -20.22 -8.99 52.43
C SER A 32 -19.73 -9.72 51.18
N ILE A 33 -20.67 -10.36 50.48
CA ILE A 33 -20.37 -11.04 49.22
C ILE A 33 -20.24 -9.97 48.12
N PRO A 34 -19.22 -10.04 47.25
CA PRO A 34 -19.14 -9.14 46.11
C PRO A 34 -20.38 -9.19 45.22
N SER A 35 -20.85 -8.04 44.77
CA SER A 35 -21.92 -7.99 43.77
C SER A 35 -21.45 -8.57 42.43
N LYS A 36 -22.40 -8.94 41.57
CA LYS A 36 -22.12 -9.43 40.24
C LYS A 36 -21.38 -8.39 39.44
N VAL A 37 -20.27 -8.79 38.77
CA VAL A 37 -19.53 -7.93 37.89
C VAL A 37 -20.21 -7.88 36.50
N THR A 38 -20.48 -6.67 36.01
CA THR A 38 -21.05 -6.44 34.70
C THR A 38 -19.92 -6.10 33.72
N LEU A 39 -19.70 -6.99 32.74
CA LEU A 39 -18.79 -6.71 31.63
C LEU A 39 -19.35 -5.59 30.76
N SER A 40 -18.53 -4.59 30.42
CA SER A 40 -18.95 -3.50 29.56
C SER A 40 -18.45 -3.68 28.10
N LYS A 41 -17.26 -4.28 27.91
CA LYS A 41 -16.69 -4.51 26.58
C LYS A 41 -15.60 -5.57 26.61
N VAL A 42 -15.57 -6.41 25.58
CA VAL A 42 -14.43 -7.26 25.25
C VAL A 42 -14.07 -7.02 23.80
N SER A 43 -12.81 -6.69 23.53
CA SER A 43 -12.37 -6.30 22.16
C SER A 43 -10.95 -6.76 21.88
N ALA A 44 -10.73 -7.27 20.67
CA ALA A 44 -9.39 -7.54 20.17
C ALA A 44 -8.65 -6.23 19.89
N LYS A 45 -7.44 -6.08 20.43
CA LYS A 45 -6.51 -4.97 20.15
C LYS A 45 -5.56 -5.34 19.01
N SER A 46 -5.19 -6.61 18.92
CA SER A 46 -4.36 -7.17 17.86
C SER A 46 -4.70 -8.66 17.69
N TYR A 47 -3.97 -9.33 16.81
CA TYR A 47 -4.12 -10.77 16.53
C TYR A 47 -3.97 -11.66 17.76
N ASN A 48 -3.27 -11.21 18.80
CA ASN A 48 -2.92 -11.98 20.01
C ASN A 48 -3.19 -11.22 21.31
N THR A 49 -3.95 -10.12 21.27
CA THR A 49 -4.20 -9.26 22.44
C THR A 49 -5.67 -8.87 22.53
N VAL A 50 -6.26 -9.10 23.72
CA VAL A 50 -7.65 -8.78 24.01
C VAL A 50 -7.74 -7.85 25.22
N ASN A 51 -8.54 -6.81 25.12
CA ASN A 51 -8.87 -5.93 26.23
C ASN A 51 -10.27 -6.27 26.77
N VAL A 52 -10.37 -6.43 28.08
CA VAL A 52 -11.60 -6.74 28.84
C VAL A 52 -11.90 -5.57 29.74
N LYS A 53 -13.10 -5.01 29.67
CA LYS A 53 -13.58 -3.90 30.51
C LYS A 53 -14.86 -4.29 31.25
N TRP A 54 -14.99 -3.80 32.48
CA TRP A 54 -16.16 -4.06 33.36
C TRP A 54 -16.54 -2.82 34.13
N LYS A 55 -17.77 -2.82 34.68
CA LYS A 55 -18.20 -1.81 35.65
C LYS A 55 -17.73 -2.19 37.06
N LYS A 56 -17.39 -1.18 37.86
CA LYS A 56 -17.03 -1.37 39.28
C LYS A 56 -18.17 -2.05 40.00
N ALA A 57 -17.85 -3.06 40.79
CA ALA A 57 -18.81 -3.80 41.63
C ALA A 57 -18.60 -3.50 43.10
N SER A 58 -19.65 -3.61 43.93
CA SER A 58 -19.57 -3.36 45.37
C SER A 58 -18.97 -4.55 46.10
N ASN A 59 -18.41 -4.28 47.28
CA ASN A 59 -17.80 -5.25 48.19
C ASN A 59 -16.65 -6.06 47.57
N VAL A 60 -15.90 -5.47 46.63
CA VAL A 60 -14.79 -6.09 45.91
C VAL A 60 -13.46 -5.54 46.39
N THR A 61 -12.52 -6.42 46.75
CA THR A 61 -11.12 -6.07 47.05
C THR A 61 -10.20 -6.35 45.88
N SER A 62 -10.57 -7.31 45.00
CA SER A 62 -9.86 -7.63 43.76
C SER A 62 -10.79 -8.27 42.75
N TYR A 63 -10.41 -8.20 41.48
CA TYR A 63 -11.10 -8.86 40.37
C TYR A 63 -10.27 -10.01 39.85
N ALA A 64 -10.88 -11.18 39.64
CA ALA A 64 -10.31 -12.33 38.97
C ALA A 64 -10.85 -12.38 37.54
N ILE A 65 -9.94 -12.39 36.57
CA ILE A 65 -10.25 -12.41 35.13
C ILE A 65 -10.11 -13.84 34.65
N TYR A 66 -11.11 -14.27 33.87
CA TYR A 66 -11.15 -15.61 33.29
C TYR A 66 -11.38 -15.53 31.81
N TYR A 67 -10.81 -16.51 31.10
CA TYR A 67 -11.08 -16.73 29.68
C TYR A 67 -11.30 -18.22 29.40
N ARG A 68 -11.90 -18.50 28.26
CA ARG A 68 -11.98 -19.84 27.67
C ARG A 68 -12.05 -19.72 26.15
N GLN A 69 -11.69 -20.78 25.43
CA GLN A 69 -12.03 -20.88 24.03
C GLN A 69 -13.55 -21.03 23.91
N ASN A 70 -14.18 -20.27 23.00
CA ASN A 70 -15.62 -20.30 22.79
C ASN A 70 -16.09 -21.74 22.47
N GLY A 71 -17.18 -22.16 23.08
CA GLY A 71 -17.69 -23.53 22.96
C GLY A 71 -17.14 -24.51 24.00
N THR A 72 -16.10 -24.15 24.77
CA THR A 72 -15.63 -25.00 25.85
C THR A 72 -16.32 -24.65 27.17
N LYS A 73 -16.37 -25.63 28.13
CA LYS A 73 -17.03 -25.41 29.42
C LYS A 73 -16.08 -24.82 30.47
N LYS A 74 -14.77 -25.16 30.42
CA LYS A 74 -13.79 -24.84 31.45
C LYS A 74 -13.26 -23.41 31.34
N TRP A 75 -13.48 -22.62 32.39
CA TRP A 75 -12.88 -21.30 32.57
C TRP A 75 -11.48 -21.39 33.15
N THR A 76 -10.54 -20.64 32.58
CA THR A 76 -9.16 -20.52 33.08
C THR A 76 -8.94 -19.13 33.64
N ARG A 77 -8.52 -19.00 34.90
CA ARG A 77 -8.12 -17.72 35.47
C ARG A 77 -6.78 -17.28 34.90
N ILE A 78 -6.73 -16.08 34.35
CA ILE A 78 -5.55 -15.52 33.68
C ILE A 78 -4.90 -14.41 34.52
N ALA A 79 -5.67 -13.72 35.34
CA ALA A 79 -5.14 -12.64 36.17
C ALA A 79 -6.01 -12.38 37.39
N THR A 80 -5.41 -11.69 38.36
CA THR A 80 -6.11 -11.00 39.45
C THR A 80 -5.59 -9.57 39.51
N VAL A 81 -6.51 -8.60 39.59
CA VAL A 81 -6.18 -7.17 39.66
C VAL A 81 -6.87 -6.48 40.82
N PRO A 82 -6.30 -5.40 41.42
CA PRO A 82 -6.93 -4.66 42.49
C PRO A 82 -8.30 -4.08 42.13
N SER A 83 -9.16 -3.83 43.12
CA SER A 83 -10.54 -3.31 42.98
C SER A 83 -10.60 -1.94 42.29
N ARG A 84 -9.51 -1.15 42.26
CA ARG A 84 -9.42 0.12 41.53
C ARG A 84 -9.38 -0.04 40.02
N LYS A 85 -9.00 -1.23 39.53
CA LYS A 85 -8.95 -1.53 38.07
C LYS A 85 -10.29 -2.00 37.57
N THR A 86 -10.71 -1.48 36.41
CA THR A 86 -11.93 -1.87 35.69
C THR A 86 -11.64 -2.33 34.27
N GLU A 87 -10.37 -2.59 33.97
CA GLU A 87 -9.94 -3.19 32.73
C GLU A 87 -8.70 -4.06 32.90
N TYR A 88 -8.54 -5.00 31.99
CA TYR A 88 -7.38 -5.87 31.87
C TYR A 88 -7.06 -6.15 30.42
N THR A 89 -5.77 -6.11 30.08
CA THR A 89 -5.29 -6.48 28.75
C THR A 89 -4.64 -7.85 28.82
N HIS A 90 -5.28 -8.84 28.21
CA HIS A 90 -4.74 -10.17 28.02
C HIS A 90 -3.88 -10.20 26.77
N LYS A 91 -2.57 -10.33 26.90
CA LYS A 91 -1.63 -10.60 25.81
C LYS A 91 -1.30 -12.10 25.82
N SER A 92 -1.34 -12.73 24.66
CA SER A 92 -1.04 -14.15 24.49
C SER A 92 0.33 -14.51 25.07
N SER A 93 0.39 -15.64 25.76
CA SER A 93 1.61 -16.23 26.31
C SER A 93 1.57 -17.75 26.19
N ASN A 94 2.67 -18.44 26.46
CA ASN A 94 2.72 -19.90 26.44
C ASN A 94 1.69 -20.53 27.38
N LYS A 95 1.47 -19.91 28.54
CA LYS A 95 0.51 -20.40 29.57
C LYS A 95 -0.93 -20.06 29.25
N TYR A 96 -1.18 -18.90 28.64
CA TYR A 96 -2.50 -18.35 28.33
C TYR A 96 -2.54 -17.89 26.88
N SER A 97 -2.66 -18.85 25.96
CA SER A 97 -2.54 -18.57 24.53
C SER A 97 -3.81 -18.00 23.93
N ILE A 98 -3.63 -17.03 23.03
CA ILE A 98 -4.65 -16.53 22.12
C ILE A 98 -4.20 -16.84 20.70
N GLN A 99 -4.92 -17.71 20.01
CA GLN A 99 -4.66 -18.04 18.60
C GLN A 99 -5.42 -17.10 17.68
N THR A 100 -4.74 -16.60 16.67
CA THR A 100 -5.35 -15.77 15.62
C THR A 100 -6.55 -16.48 14.99
N GLY A 101 -7.65 -15.77 14.83
CA GLY A 101 -8.84 -16.28 14.18
C GLY A 101 -9.74 -17.16 15.05
N GLN A 102 -9.34 -17.44 16.29
CA GLN A 102 -10.18 -18.16 17.24
C GLN A 102 -11.08 -17.18 18.02
N LYS A 103 -12.23 -17.69 18.46
CA LYS A 103 -13.17 -16.97 19.32
C LYS A 103 -12.96 -17.37 20.76
N TYR A 104 -12.91 -16.40 21.67
CA TYR A 104 -12.73 -16.58 23.08
C TYR A 104 -13.84 -15.86 23.85
N ASP A 105 -14.26 -16.47 24.96
CA ASP A 105 -15.16 -15.86 25.94
C ASP A 105 -14.36 -15.37 27.12
N TYR A 106 -14.74 -14.22 27.68
CA TYR A 106 -14.16 -13.62 28.86
C TYR A 106 -15.22 -13.36 29.91
N THR A 107 -14.86 -13.55 31.18
CA THR A 107 -15.68 -13.15 32.30
C THR A 107 -14.82 -12.66 33.46
N VAL A 108 -15.42 -11.90 34.36
CA VAL A 108 -14.74 -11.32 35.56
C VAL A 108 -15.57 -11.60 36.77
N ARG A 109 -14.91 -12.00 37.88
CA ARG A 109 -15.52 -12.17 39.18
C ARG A 109 -14.92 -11.22 40.20
N GLY A 110 -15.73 -10.59 41.01
CA GLY A 110 -15.28 -9.88 42.21
C GLY A 110 -14.88 -10.86 43.29
N TYR A 111 -13.80 -10.56 44.03
CA TYR A 111 -13.37 -11.27 45.20
C TYR A 111 -13.28 -10.30 46.37
N ASN A 112 -13.69 -10.75 47.56
CA ASN A 112 -13.54 -10.01 48.82
C ASN A 112 -12.62 -10.79 49.79
N SER A 113 -11.49 -10.19 50.11
CA SER A 113 -10.46 -10.82 50.97
C SER A 113 -10.89 -11.00 52.41
N LYS A 114 -11.75 -10.11 52.95
CA LYS A 114 -12.27 -10.20 54.32
C LYS A 114 -13.23 -11.38 54.49
N SER A 115 -14.17 -11.53 53.54
CA SER A 115 -15.13 -12.64 53.52
C SER A 115 -14.58 -13.91 52.88
N LYS A 116 -13.45 -13.85 52.20
CA LYS A 116 -12.85 -14.94 51.40
C LYS A 116 -13.83 -15.52 50.33
N LYS A 117 -14.78 -14.71 49.86
CA LYS A 117 -15.83 -15.14 48.89
C LYS A 117 -15.68 -14.47 47.57
N TYR A 118 -16.09 -15.18 46.49
CA TYR A 118 -16.30 -14.66 45.14
C TYR A 118 -17.77 -14.31 44.96
N GLY A 119 -18.00 -13.20 44.28
CA GLY A 119 -19.33 -12.85 43.80
C GLY A 119 -19.80 -13.72 42.62
N THR A 120 -21.05 -13.57 42.24
CA THR A 120 -21.60 -14.17 41.03
C THR A 120 -20.97 -13.53 39.78
N TYR A 121 -21.10 -14.19 38.63
CA TYR A 121 -20.47 -13.74 37.40
C TYR A 121 -21.36 -14.04 36.17
N ASN A 122 -21.02 -13.45 35.04
CA ASN A 122 -21.65 -13.79 33.77
C ASN A 122 -21.08 -15.15 33.29
N SER A 123 -21.87 -16.23 33.45
CA SER A 123 -21.48 -17.60 33.08
C SER A 123 -21.27 -17.79 31.56
N ASN A 124 -21.93 -16.97 30.72
CA ASN A 124 -21.74 -16.98 29.28
C ASN A 124 -20.52 -16.16 28.87
N GLY A 125 -20.18 -15.12 29.66
CA GLY A 125 -19.13 -14.16 29.30
C GLY A 125 -19.49 -13.24 28.16
N LEU A 126 -18.52 -12.46 27.67
CA LEU A 126 -18.57 -11.77 26.40
C LEU A 126 -17.56 -12.35 25.45
N SER A 127 -17.95 -12.54 24.21
CA SER A 127 -17.11 -13.17 23.18
C SER A 127 -16.33 -12.16 22.35
N VAL A 128 -15.16 -12.56 21.93
CA VAL A 128 -14.33 -11.82 20.96
C VAL A 128 -13.61 -12.80 20.03
N LYS A 129 -13.49 -12.44 18.76
CA LYS A 129 -12.64 -13.14 17.80
C LYS A 129 -11.45 -12.26 17.47
N THR A 130 -10.23 -12.79 17.62
CA THR A 130 -9.04 -12.10 17.10
C THR A 130 -8.90 -12.30 15.60
N LEU A 131 -8.30 -11.33 14.94
CA LEU A 131 -8.07 -11.35 13.50
C LEU A 131 -6.59 -11.06 13.25
N PRO A 132 -6.02 -11.50 12.13
CA PRO A 132 -4.74 -10.96 11.68
C PRO A 132 -4.78 -9.43 11.65
N ASP A 133 -3.70 -8.79 12.02
CA ASP A 133 -3.62 -7.33 12.04
C ASP A 133 -3.79 -6.76 10.64
N THR A 134 -4.30 -5.53 10.56
CA THR A 134 -4.47 -4.82 9.29
C THR A 134 -3.10 -4.53 8.68
N VAL A 135 -2.98 -4.77 7.38
CA VAL A 135 -1.74 -4.50 6.64
C VAL A 135 -1.52 -3.00 6.49
N THR A 136 -0.29 -2.55 6.74
CA THR A 136 0.16 -1.18 6.41
C THR A 136 0.69 -1.18 4.97
N LEU A 137 -0.01 -0.50 4.08
CA LEU A 137 0.44 -0.27 2.71
C LEU A 137 1.54 0.81 2.71
N GLU A 138 2.61 0.61 1.94
CA GLU A 138 3.73 1.55 1.85
C GLU A 138 3.73 2.32 0.52
N SER A 139 3.75 1.59 -0.59
CA SER A 139 3.83 2.22 -1.91
C SER A 139 3.24 1.35 -3.02
N ALA A 140 2.79 1.99 -4.08
CA ALA A 140 2.61 1.40 -5.40
C ALA A 140 3.48 2.21 -6.38
N ARG A 141 4.44 1.58 -7.05
CA ARG A 141 5.39 2.25 -7.95
C ARG A 141 5.32 1.64 -9.32
N LEU A 142 5.33 2.49 -10.33
CA LEU A 142 5.44 2.10 -11.73
C LEU A 142 6.89 1.72 -12.03
N ASN A 143 7.10 0.58 -12.66
CA ASN A 143 8.38 0.13 -13.17
C ASN A 143 8.54 0.55 -14.65
N ALA A 144 9.76 0.50 -15.17
CA ALA A 144 10.06 0.85 -16.57
C ALA A 144 9.26 -0.03 -17.57
N ASP A 145 9.06 -1.32 -17.25
CA ASP A 145 8.26 -2.27 -18.04
C ASP A 145 6.73 -2.09 -17.90
N LYS A 146 6.28 -0.97 -17.35
CA LYS A 146 4.89 -0.65 -17.03
C LYS A 146 4.21 -1.59 -16.02
N SER A 147 4.93 -2.52 -15.42
CA SER A 147 4.45 -3.27 -14.25
C SER A 147 4.36 -2.37 -13.02
N VAL A 148 3.62 -2.81 -11.99
CA VAL A 148 3.47 -2.06 -10.74
C VAL A 148 3.99 -2.87 -9.57
N THR A 149 4.98 -2.33 -8.85
CA THR A 149 5.45 -2.91 -7.58
C THR A 149 4.63 -2.36 -6.42
N VAL A 150 3.89 -3.23 -5.74
CA VAL A 150 3.13 -2.92 -4.52
C VAL A 150 3.93 -3.37 -3.31
N ARG A 151 4.13 -2.49 -2.32
CA ARG A 151 4.88 -2.77 -1.08
C ARG A 151 4.01 -2.57 0.15
N TRP A 152 4.20 -3.43 1.15
CA TRP A 152 3.48 -3.36 2.43
C TRP A 152 4.34 -3.91 3.57
N LYS A 153 3.95 -3.61 4.81
CA LYS A 153 4.56 -4.23 5.99
C LYS A 153 3.85 -5.52 6.36
N ALA A 154 4.62 -6.56 6.64
CA ALA A 154 4.12 -7.80 7.21
C ALA A 154 3.36 -7.51 8.50
N SER A 155 2.19 -8.11 8.68
CA SER A 155 1.31 -7.88 9.83
C SER A 155 1.28 -9.08 10.78
N GLY A 156 1.05 -8.80 12.06
CA GLY A 156 0.96 -9.84 13.08
C GLY A 156 -0.20 -10.81 12.84
N GLY A 157 0.04 -12.10 13.09
CA GLY A 157 -0.95 -13.16 12.97
C GLY A 157 -1.32 -13.56 11.54
N ALA A 158 -0.57 -13.13 10.54
CA ALA A 158 -0.73 -13.53 9.14
C ALA A 158 0.38 -14.50 8.71
N ASP A 159 0.03 -15.46 7.88
CA ASP A 159 0.97 -16.32 7.15
C ASP A 159 0.80 -16.20 5.63
N ARG A 160 -0.19 -15.42 5.18
CA ARG A 160 -0.45 -15.12 3.77
C ARG A 160 -0.97 -13.70 3.62
N TYR A 161 -0.76 -13.15 2.42
CA TYR A 161 -1.22 -11.83 2.01
C TYR A 161 -1.96 -11.94 0.70
N VAL A 162 -3.19 -11.45 0.66
CA VAL A 162 -4.03 -11.47 -0.54
C VAL A 162 -4.06 -10.07 -1.12
N ILE A 163 -3.53 -9.94 -2.32
CA ILE A 163 -3.42 -8.69 -3.05
C ILE A 163 -4.67 -8.53 -3.93
N TYR A 164 -5.28 -7.37 -3.83
CA TYR A 164 -6.43 -6.97 -4.63
C TYR A 164 -6.10 -5.73 -5.43
N ARG A 165 -6.68 -5.65 -6.61
CA ARG A 165 -6.66 -4.47 -7.46
C ARG A 165 -8.09 -4.10 -7.85
N LYS A 166 -8.35 -2.81 -7.98
CA LYS A 166 -9.53 -2.27 -8.64
C LYS A 166 -9.14 -1.07 -9.49
N LEU A 167 -9.97 -0.73 -10.46
CA LEU A 167 -9.91 0.54 -11.17
C LEU A 167 -10.71 1.59 -10.38
N TYR A 168 -10.49 2.85 -10.68
CA TYR A 168 -11.28 3.93 -10.08
C TYR A 168 -12.77 3.70 -10.35
N GLY A 169 -13.61 3.80 -9.32
CA GLY A 169 -15.05 3.49 -9.40
C GLY A 169 -15.42 2.00 -9.47
N GLY A 170 -14.45 1.09 -9.65
CA GLY A 170 -14.70 -0.34 -9.79
C GLY A 170 -14.65 -1.15 -8.50
N ASN A 171 -14.87 -2.45 -8.62
CA ASN A 171 -14.84 -3.42 -7.52
C ASN A 171 -13.47 -4.07 -7.35
N TRP A 172 -13.16 -4.46 -6.10
CA TRP A 172 -11.94 -5.19 -5.77
C TRP A 172 -11.91 -6.57 -6.41
N LYS A 173 -10.85 -6.86 -7.18
CA LYS A 173 -10.56 -8.19 -7.73
C LYS A 173 -9.27 -8.72 -7.11
N ARG A 174 -9.30 -9.97 -6.64
CA ARG A 174 -8.08 -10.65 -6.17
C ARG A 174 -7.17 -10.91 -7.36
N ILE A 175 -5.90 -10.53 -7.23
CA ILE A 175 -4.90 -10.74 -8.28
C ILE A 175 -3.81 -11.74 -7.88
N LYS A 176 -3.45 -11.80 -6.58
CA LYS A 176 -2.43 -12.74 -6.09
C LYS A 176 -2.64 -13.06 -4.62
N THR A 177 -2.13 -14.22 -4.21
CA THR A 177 -1.89 -14.57 -2.81
C THR A 177 -0.41 -14.89 -2.65
N VAL A 178 0.24 -14.27 -1.66
CA VAL A 178 1.65 -14.47 -1.31
C VAL A 178 1.70 -15.13 0.06
N THR A 179 2.44 -16.25 0.18
CA THR A 179 2.78 -16.88 1.45
C THR A 179 4.03 -16.22 2.00
N SER A 180 4.07 -15.95 3.29
CA SER A 180 5.23 -15.32 3.94
C SER A 180 5.30 -15.68 5.41
N SER A 181 6.49 -16.07 5.86
CA SER A 181 6.88 -16.22 7.26
C SER A 181 7.60 -15.00 7.81
N ALA A 182 7.53 -13.87 7.13
CA ALA A 182 8.23 -12.64 7.51
C ALA A 182 7.78 -12.14 8.90
N ILE A 183 8.73 -11.62 9.66
CA ILE A 183 8.49 -11.00 10.96
C ILE A 183 7.57 -9.77 10.77
N PRO A 184 6.58 -9.54 11.66
CA PRO A 184 5.75 -8.35 11.59
C PRO A 184 6.58 -7.06 11.53
N GLY A 185 6.25 -6.19 10.56
CA GLY A 185 7.00 -4.97 10.29
C GLY A 185 7.98 -5.07 9.11
N SER A 186 8.41 -6.28 8.73
CA SER A 186 9.25 -6.48 7.54
C SER A 186 8.52 -6.07 6.27
N VAL A 187 9.26 -5.52 5.31
CA VAL A 187 8.69 -5.08 4.04
C VAL A 187 8.56 -6.26 3.09
N LEU A 188 7.37 -6.41 2.55
CA LEU A 188 7.02 -7.38 1.51
C LEU A 188 6.63 -6.64 0.24
N SER A 189 6.74 -7.32 -0.91
CA SER A 189 6.35 -6.76 -2.19
C SER A 189 5.73 -7.79 -3.12
N TYR A 190 4.99 -7.28 -4.09
CA TYR A 190 4.45 -8.04 -5.22
C TYR A 190 4.49 -7.16 -6.47
N VAL A 191 4.91 -7.74 -7.59
CA VAL A 191 4.92 -7.06 -8.89
C VAL A 191 3.69 -7.52 -9.68
N ASP A 192 2.77 -6.59 -9.93
CA ASP A 192 1.66 -6.78 -10.86
C ASP A 192 2.16 -6.50 -12.29
N LYS A 193 2.37 -7.56 -13.05
CA LYS A 193 2.87 -7.48 -14.44
C LYS A 193 1.82 -7.03 -15.45
N ASN A 194 0.53 -7.03 -15.06
CA ASN A 194 -0.58 -6.71 -15.96
C ASN A 194 -1.53 -5.66 -15.35
N PRO A 195 -1.03 -4.48 -14.92
CA PRO A 195 -1.91 -3.40 -14.51
C PRO A 195 -2.69 -2.89 -15.73
N LYS A 196 -3.82 -2.23 -15.51
CA LYS A 196 -4.58 -1.62 -16.60
C LYS A 196 -3.90 -0.33 -17.05
N VAL A 197 -3.37 -0.35 -18.26
CA VAL A 197 -2.72 0.79 -18.90
C VAL A 197 -3.77 1.86 -19.23
N GLY A 198 -3.41 3.13 -19.13
CA GLY A 198 -4.28 4.27 -19.35
C GLY A 198 -5.21 4.60 -18.17
N GLU A 199 -5.22 3.79 -17.12
CA GLU A 199 -6.18 3.92 -16.02
C GLU A 199 -5.51 4.02 -14.65
N LYS A 200 -6.25 4.58 -13.69
CA LYS A 200 -5.86 4.62 -12.28
C LYS A 200 -6.14 3.27 -11.62
N ASN A 201 -5.07 2.52 -11.38
CA ASN A 201 -5.10 1.26 -10.65
C ASN A 201 -5.01 1.55 -9.14
N ILE A 202 -5.83 0.89 -8.35
CA ILE A 202 -5.86 1.02 -6.89
C ILE A 202 -5.61 -0.36 -6.30
N TYR A 203 -4.65 -0.46 -5.37
CA TYR A 203 -4.25 -1.70 -4.74
C TYR A 203 -4.58 -1.71 -3.26
N THR A 204 -4.95 -2.86 -2.74
CA THR A 204 -4.98 -3.14 -1.30
C THR A 204 -4.45 -4.54 -1.03
N VAL A 205 -3.94 -4.73 0.17
CA VAL A 205 -3.44 -6.02 0.63
C VAL A 205 -4.18 -6.39 1.91
N ARG A 206 -4.63 -7.63 1.98
CA ARG A 206 -5.33 -8.16 3.13
C ARG A 206 -4.54 -9.30 3.74
N SER A 207 -4.29 -9.22 5.03
CA SER A 207 -3.69 -10.29 5.82
C SER A 207 -4.63 -11.49 5.91
N TYR A 208 -4.09 -12.70 5.92
CA TYR A 208 -4.83 -13.94 6.02
C TYR A 208 -4.05 -14.93 6.89
N TYR A 209 -4.75 -15.66 7.75
CA TYR A 209 -4.19 -16.76 8.52
C TYR A 209 -4.82 -18.06 8.08
N SER A 210 -3.99 -18.93 7.48
CA SER A 210 -4.45 -20.15 6.78
C SER A 210 -5.06 -21.19 7.71
N LYS A 211 -4.47 -21.37 8.91
CA LYS A 211 -4.90 -22.40 9.89
C LYS A 211 -6.36 -22.23 10.31
N THR A 212 -6.84 -20.99 10.48
CA THR A 212 -8.22 -20.69 10.87
C THR A 212 -9.04 -20.09 9.73
N ARG A 213 -8.48 -20.02 8.52
CA ARG A 213 -9.11 -19.43 7.32
C ARG A 213 -9.67 -18.03 7.58
N THR A 214 -8.94 -17.22 8.33
CA THR A 214 -9.43 -15.93 8.81
C THR A 214 -8.67 -14.77 8.13
N TYR A 215 -9.44 -13.84 7.59
CA TYR A 215 -8.92 -12.59 7.02
C TYR A 215 -8.85 -11.50 8.09
N GLY A 216 -7.80 -10.71 8.06
CA GLY A 216 -7.72 -9.43 8.78
C GLY A 216 -8.62 -8.37 8.15
N LYS A 217 -8.74 -7.22 8.81
CA LYS A 217 -9.29 -6.02 8.18
C LYS A 217 -8.35 -5.53 7.08
N TYR A 218 -8.83 -4.70 6.15
CA TYR A 218 -8.01 -4.14 5.08
C TYR A 218 -8.26 -2.64 4.92
N ASN A 219 -7.30 -1.97 4.31
CA ASN A 219 -7.46 -0.57 3.94
C ASN A 219 -8.36 -0.48 2.69
N SER A 220 -9.62 -0.09 2.89
CA SER A 220 -10.62 0.02 1.81
C SER A 220 -10.32 1.17 0.83
N ARG A 221 -9.56 2.19 1.25
CA ARG A 221 -9.10 3.28 0.38
C ARG A 221 -8.05 2.76 -0.60
N GLY A 222 -7.16 1.87 -0.13
CA GLY A 222 -6.04 1.37 -0.91
C GLY A 222 -4.96 2.42 -1.19
N ILE A 223 -4.06 2.07 -2.09
CA ILE A 223 -3.00 2.94 -2.62
C ILE A 223 -3.09 2.93 -4.14
N SER A 224 -2.99 4.09 -4.78
CA SER A 224 -3.28 4.23 -6.20
C SER A 224 -2.07 4.67 -7.01
N ILE A 225 -2.05 4.22 -8.26
CA ILE A 225 -1.10 4.67 -9.28
C ILE A 225 -1.80 4.69 -10.64
N THR A 226 -1.52 5.70 -11.44
CA THR A 226 -1.92 5.74 -12.85
C THR A 226 -0.82 5.12 -13.69
N VAL A 227 -1.16 4.13 -14.50
CA VAL A 227 -0.24 3.56 -15.49
C VAL A 227 -0.49 4.31 -16.79
N PRO A 228 0.48 5.12 -17.28
CA PRO A 228 0.27 5.91 -18.49
C PRO A 228 -0.08 5.01 -19.68
N ALA A 229 -1.04 5.42 -20.47
CA ALA A 229 -1.22 4.88 -21.81
C ALA A 229 0.07 5.12 -22.62
N ALA A 230 0.34 4.25 -23.59
CA ALA A 230 1.29 4.65 -24.62
C ALA A 230 0.82 6.01 -25.17
N PRO A 231 1.71 6.95 -25.46
CA PRO A 231 1.32 8.16 -26.15
C PRO A 231 0.44 7.74 -27.33
N ALA A 232 -0.73 8.36 -27.47
CA ALA A 232 -1.53 8.17 -28.67
C ALA A 232 -0.61 8.44 -29.86
N PRO A 233 -0.60 7.63 -30.92
CA PRO A 233 0.17 7.96 -32.11
C PRO A 233 -0.26 9.37 -32.51
N THR A 234 0.69 10.29 -32.51
CA THR A 234 0.46 11.66 -32.96
C THR A 234 -0.17 11.56 -34.37
N PRO A 235 -1.29 12.25 -34.62
CA PRO A 235 -1.92 12.15 -35.95
C PRO A 235 -0.87 12.39 -37.01
N THR A 236 -0.63 11.39 -37.85
CA THR A 236 0.34 11.45 -38.94
C THR A 236 -0.06 12.61 -39.82
N PRO A 237 0.82 13.61 -40.10
CA PRO A 237 0.52 14.66 -41.04
C PRO A 237 0.12 14.02 -42.36
N LYS A 238 -0.86 14.61 -43.05
CA LYS A 238 -1.48 14.12 -44.28
C LYS A 238 -0.43 13.51 -45.22
N PRO A 239 -0.51 12.22 -45.60
CA PRO A 239 0.58 11.44 -46.22
C PRO A 239 1.16 12.03 -47.52
N GLU A 240 0.37 12.77 -48.28
CA GLU A 240 0.70 13.28 -49.59
C GLU A 240 1.90 14.24 -49.61
N ASN A 241 2.06 15.07 -48.57
CA ASN A 241 3.13 16.06 -48.52
C ASN A 241 4.47 15.46 -48.06
N THR A 242 4.40 14.46 -47.17
CA THR A 242 5.58 13.82 -46.61
C THR A 242 6.29 12.93 -47.63
N ALA A 243 5.56 12.20 -48.46
CA ALA A 243 6.14 11.37 -49.51
C ALA A 243 6.93 12.21 -50.53
N LYS A 244 6.38 13.35 -50.98
CA LYS A 244 7.09 14.27 -51.84
C LYS A 244 8.37 14.85 -51.25
N ILE A 245 8.30 15.18 -49.94
CA ILE A 245 9.46 15.70 -49.19
C ILE A 245 10.58 14.65 -49.15
N LYS A 246 10.27 13.40 -48.85
CA LYS A 246 11.22 12.29 -48.78
C LYS A 246 11.83 12.00 -50.15
N ALA A 247 11.00 11.83 -51.17
CA ALA A 247 11.44 11.60 -52.55
C ALA A 247 12.38 12.71 -53.05
N GLU A 248 12.12 13.97 -52.69
CA GLU A 248 13.02 15.08 -53.10
C GLU A 248 14.37 15.01 -52.39
N VAL A 249 14.42 14.56 -51.08
CA VAL A 249 15.69 14.34 -50.39
C VAL A 249 16.48 13.23 -51.08
N VAL A 250 15.85 12.07 -51.38
CA VAL A 250 16.51 10.96 -52.09
C VAL A 250 17.04 11.38 -53.45
N LYS A 251 16.24 12.14 -54.20
CA LYS A 251 16.65 12.71 -55.48
C LYS A 251 17.91 13.56 -55.33
N ILE A 252 17.96 14.49 -54.37
CA ILE A 252 19.14 15.35 -54.15
C ILE A 252 20.34 14.52 -53.70
N VAL A 253 20.16 13.53 -52.81
CA VAL A 253 21.23 12.59 -52.44
C VAL A 253 21.85 11.94 -53.68
N ASN A 254 21.02 11.41 -54.59
CA ASN A 254 21.50 10.72 -55.76
C ASN A 254 22.14 11.69 -56.80
N GLN A 255 21.71 12.95 -56.85
CA GLN A 255 22.39 13.98 -57.58
C GLN A 255 23.79 14.29 -57.06
N GLU A 256 23.96 14.37 -55.73
CA GLU A 256 25.30 14.59 -55.10
C GLU A 256 26.22 13.39 -55.34
N ARG A 257 25.69 12.16 -55.24
CA ARG A 257 26.45 10.93 -55.51
C ARG A 257 26.90 10.84 -56.99
N ALA A 258 26.06 11.22 -57.93
CA ALA A 258 26.40 11.23 -59.34
C ALA A 258 27.58 12.19 -59.68
N LYS A 259 27.70 13.32 -58.95
CA LYS A 259 28.82 14.27 -59.17
C LYS A 259 30.19 13.66 -58.88
N VAL A 260 30.25 12.57 -58.12
CA VAL A 260 31.49 11.85 -57.77
C VAL A 260 31.48 10.40 -58.29
N ASN A 261 30.65 10.11 -59.30
CA ASN A 261 30.55 8.83 -59.99
C ASN A 261 30.16 7.65 -59.09
N LEU A 262 29.39 7.88 -58.04
CA LEU A 262 28.85 6.82 -57.16
C LEU A 262 27.50 6.35 -57.69
N PRO A 263 27.17 5.05 -57.56
CA PRO A 263 25.86 4.53 -57.92
C PRO A 263 24.77 5.15 -57.03
N PRO A 264 23.52 5.32 -57.54
CA PRO A 264 22.44 5.86 -56.77
C PRO A 264 22.04 4.92 -55.62
N LEU A 265 21.65 5.48 -54.45
CA LEU A 265 21.03 4.73 -53.39
C LEU A 265 19.58 4.41 -53.74
N LYS A 266 19.15 3.18 -53.43
CA LYS A 266 17.76 2.74 -53.60
C LYS A 266 16.96 3.10 -52.35
N GLU A 267 15.88 3.84 -52.54
CA GLU A 267 14.92 4.09 -51.43
C GLU A 267 14.25 2.77 -50.99
N ASP A 268 14.12 2.56 -49.68
CA ASP A 268 13.49 1.38 -49.11
C ASP A 268 12.40 1.80 -48.09
N ALA A 269 11.17 1.38 -48.36
CA ALA A 269 10.02 1.78 -47.56
C ALA A 269 10.08 1.31 -46.09
N LYS A 270 10.78 0.20 -45.78
CA LYS A 270 10.98 -0.22 -44.41
C LYS A 270 12.01 0.67 -43.69
N ILE A 271 13.07 1.09 -44.41
CA ILE A 271 14.04 2.02 -43.87
C ILE A 271 13.39 3.41 -43.67
N ASP A 272 12.50 3.83 -44.56
CA ASP A 272 11.69 5.05 -44.40
C ASP A 272 10.85 5.01 -43.11
N ALA A 273 10.19 3.88 -42.85
CA ALA A 273 9.38 3.71 -41.65
C ALA A 273 10.24 3.75 -40.38
N ALA A 274 11.43 3.12 -40.40
CA ALA A 274 12.38 3.18 -39.32
C ALA A 274 12.91 4.62 -39.11
N ALA A 275 13.23 5.31 -40.19
CA ALA A 275 13.69 6.71 -40.17
C ALA A 275 12.60 7.67 -39.63
N ASP A 276 11.31 7.41 -39.88
CA ASP A 276 10.20 8.18 -39.32
C ASP A 276 10.10 8.02 -37.80
N VAL A 277 10.38 6.82 -37.27
CA VAL A 277 10.47 6.61 -35.81
C VAL A 277 11.59 7.46 -35.25
N ARG A 278 12.79 7.41 -35.87
CA ARG A 278 13.93 8.22 -35.47
C ARG A 278 13.65 9.72 -35.52
N ALA A 279 13.02 10.18 -36.59
CA ALA A 279 12.69 11.61 -36.73
C ALA A 279 11.78 12.11 -35.59
N ARG A 280 10.87 11.28 -35.09
CA ARG A 280 10.02 11.60 -33.91
C ARG A 280 10.79 11.56 -32.60
N GLU A 281 11.70 10.59 -32.42
CA GLU A 281 12.54 10.48 -31.23
C GLU A 281 13.44 11.71 -31.03
N LEU A 282 13.86 12.37 -32.15
CA LEU A 282 14.67 13.57 -32.07
C LEU A 282 13.97 14.77 -31.43
N GLU A 283 12.65 14.81 -31.35
CA GLU A 283 11.89 15.80 -30.56
C GLU A 283 12.17 15.63 -29.07
N THR A 284 12.35 14.39 -28.60
CA THR A 284 12.63 14.08 -27.18
C THR A 284 14.12 14.17 -26.86
N LEU A 285 14.95 13.65 -27.77
CA LEU A 285 16.40 13.63 -27.62
C LEU A 285 17.07 13.80 -28.98
N PHE A 286 17.63 14.99 -29.25
CA PHE A 286 18.41 15.25 -30.45
C PHE A 286 19.81 14.65 -30.32
N SER A 287 19.93 13.36 -30.61
CA SER A 287 21.18 12.57 -30.45
C SER A 287 21.16 11.35 -31.36
N HIS A 288 22.34 10.82 -31.70
CA HIS A 288 22.52 9.50 -32.30
C HIS A 288 22.24 8.34 -31.32
N THR A 289 22.11 8.63 -30.01
CA THR A 289 21.59 7.71 -29.00
C THR A 289 20.07 7.90 -28.94
N ARG A 290 19.31 6.80 -28.95
CA ARG A 290 17.85 6.83 -28.85
C ARG A 290 17.40 7.16 -27.40
N PRO A 291 16.16 7.60 -27.20
CA PRO A 291 15.64 7.90 -25.85
C PRO A 291 15.67 6.73 -24.87
N ASP A 292 15.72 5.50 -25.35
CA ASP A 292 15.85 4.27 -24.53
C ASP A 292 17.32 3.91 -24.18
N GLY A 293 18.28 4.71 -24.65
CA GLY A 293 19.71 4.50 -24.45
C GLY A 293 20.39 3.60 -25.49
N SER A 294 19.65 3.06 -26.46
CA SER A 294 20.20 2.23 -27.53
C SER A 294 20.82 3.08 -28.64
N ILE A 295 21.62 2.46 -29.52
CA ILE A 295 22.24 3.12 -30.69
C ILE A 295 21.19 3.39 -31.77
N CYS A 296 21.38 4.40 -32.59
CA CYS A 296 20.45 4.82 -33.64
C CYS A 296 20.07 3.69 -34.63
N SER A 297 21.01 2.83 -34.97
CA SER A 297 20.76 1.72 -35.91
C SER A 297 19.89 0.60 -35.34
N SER A 298 19.68 0.55 -34.00
CA SER A 298 18.81 -0.45 -33.39
C SER A 298 17.37 -0.38 -33.90
N VAL A 299 16.92 0.78 -34.35
CA VAL A 299 15.59 0.96 -34.95
C VAL A 299 15.40 0.08 -36.22
N LEU A 300 16.46 -0.15 -37.01
CA LEU A 300 16.39 -1.01 -38.18
C LEU A 300 15.99 -2.46 -37.83
N ASN A 301 16.47 -2.97 -36.67
CA ASN A 301 16.15 -4.31 -36.18
C ASN A 301 14.64 -4.43 -35.83
N GLU A 302 14.01 -3.36 -35.37
CA GLU A 302 12.57 -3.34 -35.05
C GLU A 302 11.70 -3.54 -36.31
N PHE A 303 12.23 -3.19 -37.49
CA PHE A 303 11.58 -3.38 -38.78
C PHE A 303 12.05 -4.62 -39.54
N GLY A 304 12.87 -5.48 -38.88
CA GLY A 304 13.39 -6.70 -39.47
C GLY A 304 14.34 -6.45 -40.65
N ILE A 305 15.10 -5.34 -40.59
CA ILE A 305 16.09 -4.94 -41.60
C ILE A 305 17.44 -5.48 -41.17
N PHE A 306 18.02 -6.37 -41.98
CA PHE A 306 19.37 -6.90 -41.76
C PHE A 306 20.37 -6.05 -42.54
N TYR A 307 21.50 -5.71 -41.92
CA TYR A 307 22.56 -4.90 -42.49
C TYR A 307 23.93 -5.29 -41.91
N TYR A 308 24.97 -5.12 -42.69
CA TYR A 308 26.37 -5.22 -42.24
C TYR A 308 27.00 -3.85 -41.99
N ALA A 309 26.46 -2.81 -42.63
CA ALA A 309 26.82 -1.43 -42.42
C ALA A 309 25.58 -0.56 -42.32
N ALA A 310 25.54 0.36 -41.39
CA ALA A 310 24.51 1.34 -41.23
C ALA A 310 25.08 2.72 -40.93
N GLY A 311 24.42 3.76 -41.37
CA GLY A 311 24.75 5.15 -41.08
C GLY A 311 23.51 5.97 -40.79
N GLU A 312 23.67 7.04 -39.99
CA GLU A 312 22.60 7.97 -39.68
C GLU A 312 23.07 9.40 -39.88
N ASN A 313 22.25 10.21 -40.59
CA ASN A 313 22.35 11.66 -40.56
C ASN A 313 21.10 12.22 -39.90
N ILE A 314 21.25 13.13 -38.93
CA ILE A 314 20.16 13.82 -38.28
C ILE A 314 20.28 15.33 -38.46
N ALA A 315 19.13 15.99 -38.57
CA ALA A 315 19.08 17.44 -38.63
C ALA A 315 17.75 17.98 -38.07
N SER A 316 17.76 19.23 -37.63
CA SER A 316 16.57 19.90 -37.15
C SER A 316 16.51 21.37 -37.60
N GLY A 317 15.30 21.94 -37.65
CA GLY A 317 15.08 23.35 -37.93
C GLY A 317 15.14 23.73 -39.42
N TYR A 318 15.53 22.85 -40.35
CA TYR A 318 15.55 23.12 -41.77
C TYR A 318 14.13 23.14 -42.36
N SER A 319 13.89 24.11 -43.24
CA SER A 319 12.55 24.35 -43.79
C SER A 319 12.20 23.49 -45.00
N SER A 320 13.18 22.98 -45.75
CA SER A 320 12.98 22.29 -47.04
C SER A 320 14.04 21.19 -47.29
N PRO A 321 13.76 20.22 -48.18
CA PRO A 321 14.71 19.21 -48.64
C PRO A 321 16.06 19.79 -49.11
N SER A 322 16.03 20.84 -49.95
CA SER A 322 17.26 21.47 -50.44
C SER A 322 18.07 22.12 -49.34
N SER A 323 17.42 22.75 -48.33
CA SER A 323 18.12 23.40 -47.22
C SER A 323 18.77 22.39 -46.27
N VAL A 324 18.10 21.28 -45.93
CA VAL A 324 18.69 20.23 -45.08
C VAL A 324 19.83 19.51 -45.80
N MET A 325 19.67 19.20 -47.08
CA MET A 325 20.73 18.59 -47.90
C MET A 325 21.97 19.47 -48.00
N LYS A 326 21.80 20.79 -48.18
CA LYS A 326 22.91 21.73 -48.13
C LYS A 326 23.63 21.71 -46.77
N GLY A 327 22.86 21.63 -45.70
CA GLY A 327 23.43 21.49 -44.33
C GLY A 327 24.26 20.22 -44.19
N TRP A 328 23.71 19.08 -44.58
CA TRP A 328 24.41 17.79 -44.51
C TRP A 328 25.63 17.75 -45.42
N MET A 329 25.57 18.25 -46.64
CA MET A 329 26.74 18.29 -47.56
C MET A 329 27.85 19.23 -47.10
N ASN A 330 27.53 20.25 -46.30
CA ASN A 330 28.55 21.14 -45.71
C ASN A 330 29.17 20.57 -44.45
N SER A 331 28.63 19.50 -43.86
CA SER A 331 29.21 18.82 -42.72
C SER A 331 30.00 17.58 -43.15
N LEU A 332 31.27 17.49 -42.76
CA LEU A 332 32.16 16.41 -43.19
C LEU A 332 31.57 15.01 -42.87
N GLY A 333 31.12 14.75 -41.64
CA GLY A 333 30.58 13.45 -41.24
C GLY A 333 29.29 13.09 -41.97
N HIS A 334 28.38 14.04 -42.12
CA HIS A 334 27.10 13.80 -42.86
C HIS A 334 27.38 13.56 -44.35
N ARG A 335 28.26 14.34 -44.94
CA ARG A 335 28.67 14.16 -46.34
C ARG A 335 29.32 12.82 -46.59
N GLN A 336 30.18 12.33 -45.65
CA GLN A 336 30.78 11.00 -45.73
C GLN A 336 29.74 9.89 -45.79
N ASN A 337 28.68 9.96 -45.02
CA ASN A 337 27.54 9.02 -45.10
C ASN A 337 26.85 9.08 -46.48
N ILE A 338 26.55 10.28 -46.96
CA ILE A 338 25.87 10.46 -48.26
C ILE A 338 26.70 9.91 -49.43
N LEU A 339 28.03 10.12 -49.38
CA LEU A 339 28.96 9.75 -50.45
C LEU A 339 29.72 8.42 -50.15
N SER A 340 29.23 7.64 -49.21
CA SER A 340 29.81 6.31 -48.90
C SER A 340 29.46 5.30 -49.99
N ASP A 341 30.41 4.53 -50.45
CA ASP A 341 30.25 3.40 -51.37
C ASP A 341 29.81 2.12 -50.65
N TYR A 342 29.89 2.10 -49.34
CA TYR A 342 29.39 0.99 -48.50
C TYR A 342 27.85 0.87 -48.45
N PHE A 343 27.11 1.95 -48.80
CA PHE A 343 25.67 1.96 -48.72
C PHE A 343 25.03 1.78 -50.10
N GLY A 344 24.01 0.90 -50.14
CA GLY A 344 23.20 0.64 -51.34
C GLY A 344 21.76 1.13 -51.21
N LYS A 345 21.30 1.34 -49.95
CA LYS A 345 19.91 1.73 -49.66
C LYS A 345 19.84 2.93 -48.74
N ILE A 346 18.72 3.64 -48.81
CA ILE A 346 18.45 4.81 -47.98
C ILE A 346 16.96 4.82 -47.57
N GLY A 347 16.68 5.29 -46.36
CA GLY A 347 15.36 5.72 -45.97
C GLY A 347 15.39 7.11 -45.33
N ILE A 348 14.32 7.87 -45.58
CA ILE A 348 14.17 9.25 -45.11
C ILE A 348 13.09 9.33 -44.03
N GLY A 349 13.45 9.87 -42.89
CA GLY A 349 12.53 10.28 -41.82
C GLY A 349 12.27 11.78 -41.85
N TYR A 350 11.01 12.15 -41.76
CA TYR A 350 10.61 13.55 -41.65
C TYR A 350 9.48 13.68 -40.62
N TYR A 351 9.68 14.51 -39.62
CA TYR A 351 8.67 14.81 -38.64
C TYR A 351 8.55 16.32 -38.41
N LYS A 352 7.33 16.83 -38.52
CA LYS A 352 6.98 18.19 -38.13
C LYS A 352 6.23 18.15 -36.82
N ALA A 353 6.86 18.65 -35.78
CA ALA A 353 6.31 18.73 -34.42
C ALA A 353 5.09 19.70 -34.38
N PRO A 354 4.20 19.58 -33.37
CA PRO A 354 3.03 20.47 -33.23
C PRO A 354 3.38 21.95 -33.15
N ASN A 355 4.56 22.31 -32.66
CA ASN A 355 5.08 23.68 -32.63
C ASN A 355 5.63 24.16 -33.98
N GLY A 356 5.53 23.32 -35.01
CA GLY A 356 6.01 23.60 -36.36
C GLY A 356 7.50 23.29 -36.59
N TYR A 357 8.23 22.86 -35.56
CA TYR A 357 9.65 22.50 -35.69
C TYR A 357 9.82 21.21 -36.50
N LYS A 358 10.86 21.12 -37.32
CA LYS A 358 11.05 20.02 -38.28
C LYS A 358 12.29 19.22 -37.93
N TYR A 359 12.17 17.90 -37.92
CA TYR A 359 13.24 16.95 -37.69
C TYR A 359 13.41 16.08 -38.95
N TRP A 360 14.66 15.81 -39.31
CA TRP A 360 15.07 15.12 -40.50
C TRP A 360 16.03 14.02 -40.17
N VAL A 361 15.85 12.86 -40.79
CA VAL A 361 16.74 11.71 -40.66
C VAL A 361 17.00 11.09 -42.00
N GLN A 362 18.25 10.70 -42.26
CA GLN A 362 18.63 9.75 -43.29
C GLN A 362 19.19 8.51 -42.58
N LEU A 363 18.62 7.33 -42.85
CA LEU A 363 19.20 6.05 -42.50
C LEU A 363 19.72 5.37 -43.74
N PHE A 364 20.97 4.88 -43.64
CA PHE A 364 21.65 4.21 -44.72
C PHE A 364 21.94 2.76 -44.36
N THR A 365 21.83 1.84 -45.32
CA THR A 365 22.26 0.45 -45.18
C THR A 365 22.94 -0.01 -46.48
N ASN A 366 23.73 -1.11 -46.35
CA ASN A 366 24.26 -1.79 -47.50
C ASN A 366 23.22 -2.61 -48.23
#